data_c14d95ae59ce970ea1f65bce8e8c27d8
#
_entry.id   c14d95ae59ce970ea1f65bce8e8c27d8
#
_cell.length_a   1.000
_cell.length_b   1.000
_cell.length_c   1.000
_cell.angle_alpha   90.00
_cell.angle_beta   90.00
_cell.angle_gamma   90.00
#
_symmetry.space_group_name_H-M   'P 1'
#
loop_
_entity.id
_entity.type
_entity.pdbx_description
1 polymer ?
#
loop_
_entity_poly.entity_id
_entity_poly.type
_entity_poly.pdbx_seq_one_letter_code
_entity_poly.pdbx_strand_id
1 'polypeptide(L)'
;MTVSKFFALATIFVAAFTLGSCSKDDDEEVNNSKADGHEYVDLGLPSGTLWATCNVGASKPEEFGSYFAWAETQPKEMYSWGTYKWLQDNEITRYCISSDFESSYGTVDDKTELLPEDDAATVNWGNNWRLPSFEQINELVNGKYTNIEWTTLNGVSGVKITSKKNGKSVFLPAGGDRYDGFSSEGVGYYLTRTLSISSLRAYYLCVDSGGWGYGDISRYFGQSARPVRK
;
A
#
# COMPACT_ATOMS: atom_id res chain seq x y z
N MET A 1 6.43 18.26 -92.50
CA MET A 1 6.32 19.49 -91.72
C MET A 1 5.27 19.29 -90.64
N THR A 2 5.71 19.01 -89.46
CA THR A 2 4.83 18.57 -88.38
C THR A 2 4.86 19.62 -87.28
N VAL A 3 3.70 20.17 -87.00
CA VAL A 3 3.52 21.21 -85.96
C VAL A 3 3.10 20.50 -84.66
N SER A 4 3.92 20.57 -83.65
CA SER A 4 3.70 20.04 -82.33
C SER A 4 2.82 21.01 -81.53
N LYS A 5 1.69 20.57 -81.01
CA LYS A 5 0.87 21.33 -80.07
C LYS A 5 1.16 20.85 -78.65
N PHE A 6 1.60 21.81 -77.82
CA PHE A 6 1.73 21.63 -76.37
C PHE A 6 0.37 21.72 -75.72
N PHE A 7 -0.05 20.70 -75.01
CA PHE A 7 -1.18 20.75 -74.07
C PHE A 7 -0.63 20.89 -72.65
N ALA A 8 -0.95 22.00 -72.02
CA ALA A 8 -0.69 22.21 -70.58
C ALA A 8 -1.74 21.49 -69.76
N LEU A 9 -1.33 20.56 -68.94
CA LEU A 9 -2.21 19.86 -68.00
C LEU A 9 -2.19 20.57 -66.65
N ALA A 10 -3.31 21.20 -66.29
CA ALA A 10 -3.47 21.84 -64.98
C ALA A 10 -3.83 20.75 -63.97
N THR A 11 -2.95 20.48 -63.02
CA THR A 11 -3.19 19.58 -61.92
C THR A 11 -3.90 20.32 -60.80
N ILE A 12 -5.14 19.97 -60.55
CA ILE A 12 -5.94 20.46 -59.43
C ILE A 12 -5.55 19.59 -58.19
N PHE A 13 -4.90 20.22 -57.24
CA PHE A 13 -4.67 19.57 -55.92
C PHE A 13 -5.97 19.71 -55.10
N VAL A 14 -6.67 18.61 -54.92
CA VAL A 14 -7.73 18.48 -53.93
C VAL A 14 -7.04 18.12 -52.59
N ALA A 15 -6.98 19.08 -51.70
CA ALA A 15 -6.57 18.83 -50.31
C ALA A 15 -7.72 18.17 -49.56
N ALA A 16 -7.61 16.85 -49.36
CA ALA A 16 -8.51 16.15 -48.44
C ALA A 16 -8.12 16.47 -47.00
N PHE A 17 -8.91 17.30 -46.34
CA PHE A 17 -8.85 17.45 -44.87
C PHE A 17 -9.41 16.19 -44.24
N THR A 18 -8.57 15.30 -43.79
CA THR A 18 -8.95 14.25 -42.84
C THR A 18 -9.06 14.90 -41.47
N LEU A 19 -10.29 15.07 -41.01
CA LEU A 19 -10.58 15.34 -39.60
C LEU A 19 -10.19 14.08 -38.81
N GLY A 20 -8.94 14.04 -38.35
CA GLY A 20 -8.51 13.10 -37.33
C GLY A 20 -9.23 13.47 -36.05
N SER A 21 -10.23 12.68 -35.69
CA SER A 21 -10.79 12.65 -34.34
C SER A 21 -9.68 12.11 -33.44
N CYS A 22 -8.95 13.02 -32.80
CA CYS A 22 -8.10 12.69 -31.68
C CYS A 22 -9.03 12.43 -30.50
N SER A 23 -9.35 11.17 -30.23
CA SER A 23 -9.77 10.78 -28.90
C SER A 23 -8.59 11.09 -27.98
N LYS A 24 -8.70 12.16 -27.24
CA LYS A 24 -7.87 12.36 -26.07
C LYS A 24 -8.27 11.28 -25.08
N ASP A 25 -7.50 10.22 -25.00
CA ASP A 25 -7.36 9.46 -23.77
C ASP A 25 -6.74 10.47 -22.80
N ASP A 26 -7.58 11.06 -21.95
CA ASP A 26 -7.14 11.85 -20.81
C ASP A 26 -6.54 10.86 -19.79
N ASP A 27 -5.35 10.33 -20.07
CA ASP A 27 -4.43 9.87 -19.05
C ASP A 27 -4.02 11.13 -18.28
N GLU A 28 -4.83 11.52 -17.29
CA GLU A 28 -4.37 12.45 -16.26
C GLU A 28 -3.12 11.80 -15.64
N GLU A 29 -1.94 12.26 -16.03
CA GLU A 29 -0.70 12.02 -15.31
C GLU A 29 -0.95 12.48 -13.88
N VAL A 30 -1.26 11.53 -13.00
CA VAL A 30 -1.34 11.77 -11.57
C VAL A 30 0.06 12.15 -11.13
N ASN A 31 0.32 13.45 -11.09
CA ASN A 31 1.62 14.00 -10.70
C ASN A 31 1.79 13.75 -9.19
N ASN A 32 2.22 12.51 -8.85
CA ASN A 32 2.52 12.12 -7.50
C ASN A 32 3.80 12.82 -7.04
N SER A 33 3.77 13.36 -5.84
CA SER A 33 4.98 13.90 -5.23
C SER A 33 5.94 12.77 -4.85
N LYS A 34 7.26 13.05 -4.88
CA LYS A 34 8.31 12.09 -4.50
C LYS A 34 9.09 12.58 -3.29
N ALA A 35 9.49 11.66 -2.44
CA ALA A 35 10.40 11.90 -1.33
C ALA A 35 11.25 10.65 -1.08
N ASP A 36 12.53 10.83 -0.86
CA ASP A 36 13.48 9.74 -0.61
C ASP A 36 13.42 8.62 -1.67
N GLY A 37 13.12 8.99 -2.94
CA GLY A 37 12.98 8.06 -4.06
C GLY A 37 11.61 7.39 -4.19
N HIS A 38 10.68 7.59 -3.25
CA HIS A 38 9.36 6.95 -3.22
C HIS A 38 8.24 7.94 -3.50
N GLU A 39 7.24 7.50 -4.26
CA GLU A 39 6.06 8.30 -4.57
C GLU A 39 5.03 8.26 -3.45
N TYR A 40 4.36 9.40 -3.24
CA TYR A 40 3.27 9.51 -2.29
C TYR A 40 2.13 10.38 -2.81
N VAL A 41 0.98 10.22 -2.20
CA VAL A 41 -0.21 11.00 -2.45
C VAL A 41 -0.68 11.68 -1.15
N ASP A 42 -1.03 12.95 -1.28
CA ASP A 42 -1.76 13.68 -0.26
C ASP A 42 -3.26 13.53 -0.52
N LEU A 43 -3.93 12.73 0.31
CA LEU A 43 -5.38 12.55 0.27
C LEU A 43 -6.14 13.69 0.97
N GLY A 44 -5.42 14.66 1.53
CA GLY A 44 -6.02 15.79 2.27
C GLY A 44 -6.76 15.34 3.53
N LEU A 45 -6.34 14.23 4.15
CA LEU A 45 -6.88 13.73 5.40
C LEU A 45 -6.59 14.68 6.57
N PRO A 46 -7.45 14.72 7.61
CA PRO A 46 -7.29 15.65 8.75
C PRO A 46 -5.94 15.58 9.45
N SER A 47 -5.33 14.41 9.56
CA SER A 47 -4.01 14.22 10.17
C SER A 47 -2.85 14.80 9.34
N GLY A 48 -3.09 15.12 8.07
CA GLY A 48 -2.04 15.47 7.10
C GLY A 48 -1.16 14.30 6.69
N THR A 49 -1.56 13.06 6.97
CA THR A 49 -0.82 11.85 6.59
C THR A 49 -0.72 11.74 5.07
N LEU A 50 0.52 11.56 4.58
CA LEU A 50 0.83 11.31 3.19
C LEU A 50 1.03 9.79 3.00
N TRP A 51 0.37 9.21 2.00
CA TRP A 51 0.36 7.77 1.77
C TRP A 51 1.28 7.40 0.62
N ALA A 52 2.17 6.43 0.82
CA ALA A 52 2.96 5.87 -0.28
C ALA A 52 2.06 5.25 -1.35
N THR A 53 2.46 5.37 -2.61
CA THR A 53 1.71 4.74 -3.72
C THR A 53 1.97 3.24 -3.83
N CYS A 54 3.13 2.77 -3.35
CA CYS A 54 3.57 1.38 -3.40
C CYS A 54 3.78 0.78 -2.01
N ASN A 55 3.76 -0.55 -1.92
CA ASN A 55 4.20 -1.28 -0.73
C ASN A 55 5.74 -1.31 -0.63
N VAL A 56 6.29 -1.57 0.54
CA VAL A 56 7.73 -1.86 0.69
C VAL A 56 8.10 -3.08 -0.17
N GLY A 57 9.16 -2.94 -0.97
CA GLY A 57 9.60 -3.99 -1.91
C GLY A 57 8.86 -4.01 -3.24
N ALA A 58 7.91 -3.10 -3.47
CA ALA A 58 7.21 -2.91 -4.74
C ALA A 58 7.71 -1.67 -5.47
N SER A 59 7.64 -1.69 -6.81
CA SER A 59 7.95 -0.57 -7.70
C SER A 59 6.71 0.06 -8.34
N LYS A 60 5.57 -0.64 -8.29
CA LYS A 60 4.28 -0.21 -8.84
C LYS A 60 3.16 -0.40 -7.83
N PRO A 61 2.08 0.40 -7.91
CA PRO A 61 0.97 0.35 -6.96
C PRO A 61 0.28 -1.02 -6.87
N GLU A 62 0.22 -1.77 -7.96
CA GLU A 62 -0.42 -3.08 -8.05
C GLU A 62 0.45 -4.24 -7.56
N GLU A 63 1.75 -4.02 -7.36
CA GLU A 63 2.65 -5.07 -6.87
C GLU A 63 2.46 -5.28 -5.37
N PHE A 64 2.49 -6.54 -4.94
CA PHE A 64 2.28 -6.91 -3.53
C PHE A 64 3.44 -6.47 -2.62
N GLY A 65 4.66 -6.39 -3.17
CA GLY A 65 5.87 -6.09 -2.42
C GLY A 65 6.32 -7.23 -1.53
N SER A 66 7.10 -6.88 -0.50
CA SER A 66 7.58 -7.82 0.50
C SER A 66 6.61 -7.94 1.66
N TYR A 67 6.64 -9.12 2.33
CA TYR A 67 5.85 -9.38 3.52
C TYR A 67 6.74 -9.27 4.75
N PHE A 68 6.18 -8.77 5.85
CA PHE A 68 6.91 -8.60 7.10
C PHE A 68 6.05 -9.08 8.26
N ALA A 69 6.67 -9.76 9.22
CA ALA A 69 6.05 -9.97 10.52
C ALA A 69 6.12 -8.66 11.33
N TRP A 70 5.19 -8.45 12.24
CA TRP A 70 5.15 -7.23 13.04
C TRP A 70 6.43 -7.07 13.89
N ALA A 71 7.03 -5.88 13.89
CA ALA A 71 8.33 -5.58 14.49
C ALA A 71 9.54 -6.31 13.85
N GLU A 72 9.37 -6.88 12.66
CA GLU A 72 10.47 -7.39 11.85
C GLU A 72 10.66 -6.53 10.59
N THR A 73 11.90 -6.33 10.20
CA THR A 73 12.26 -5.38 9.13
C THR A 73 12.81 -6.04 7.88
N GLN A 74 12.91 -7.37 7.90
CA GLN A 74 13.34 -8.18 6.76
C GLN A 74 12.28 -9.23 6.42
N PRO A 75 12.01 -9.47 5.14
CA PRO A 75 11.16 -10.58 4.70
C PRO A 75 11.85 -11.92 5.01
N LYS A 76 11.05 -12.99 5.14
CA LYS A 76 11.52 -14.34 5.38
C LYS A 76 10.66 -15.36 4.65
N GLU A 77 11.11 -16.61 4.57
CA GLU A 77 10.39 -17.69 3.88
C GLU A 77 9.26 -18.28 4.73
N MET A 78 9.48 -18.41 6.04
CA MET A 78 8.53 -19.02 6.97
C MET A 78 8.07 -18.00 8.02
N TYR A 79 6.79 -17.82 8.14
CA TYR A 79 6.12 -16.95 9.12
C TYR A 79 5.40 -17.83 10.14
N SER A 80 6.01 -18.03 11.29
CA SER A 80 5.48 -18.85 12.40
C SER A 80 6.05 -18.34 13.72
N TRP A 81 5.47 -18.75 14.85
CA TRP A 81 6.09 -18.47 16.16
C TRP A 81 7.51 -19.00 16.29
N GLY A 82 7.80 -20.17 15.69
CA GLY A 82 9.14 -20.75 15.72
C GLY A 82 10.21 -19.95 14.96
N THR A 83 9.82 -19.04 14.08
CA THR A 83 10.72 -18.16 13.33
C THR A 83 10.58 -16.69 13.69
N TYR A 84 9.70 -16.37 14.66
CA TYR A 84 9.46 -15.00 15.05
C TYR A 84 10.59 -14.44 15.93
N LYS A 85 11.22 -13.36 15.49
CA LYS A 85 12.42 -12.77 16.09
C LYS A 85 12.27 -12.46 17.60
N TRP A 86 11.07 -12.03 18.00
CA TRP A 86 10.81 -11.54 19.35
C TRP A 86 10.14 -12.59 20.26
N LEU A 87 10.13 -13.88 19.86
CA LEU A 87 9.77 -15.01 20.72
C LEU A 87 11.03 -15.82 21.00
N GLN A 88 11.47 -15.88 22.26
CA GLN A 88 12.60 -16.66 22.71
C GLN A 88 12.18 -17.45 23.97
N ASP A 89 12.49 -18.73 24.01
CA ASP A 89 12.14 -19.63 25.12
C ASP A 89 10.65 -19.56 25.53
N ASN A 90 9.75 -19.40 24.55
CA ASN A 90 8.31 -19.15 24.69
C ASN A 90 7.95 -17.82 25.38
N GLU A 91 8.86 -16.88 25.44
CA GLU A 91 8.62 -15.55 25.99
C GLU A 91 8.74 -14.47 24.91
N ILE A 92 7.84 -13.48 24.97
CA ILE A 92 7.94 -12.26 24.15
C ILE A 92 8.98 -11.35 24.76
N THR A 93 10.03 -11.05 23.99
CA THR A 93 11.18 -10.29 24.48
C THR A 93 11.10 -8.79 24.24
N ARG A 94 10.08 -8.30 23.52
CA ARG A 94 9.90 -6.88 23.18
C ARG A 94 8.44 -6.55 22.86
N TYR A 95 8.00 -5.35 23.22
CA TYR A 95 6.61 -4.91 23.08
C TYR A 95 5.66 -5.80 23.91
N CYS A 96 5.97 -5.97 25.17
CA CYS A 96 5.19 -6.70 26.13
C CYS A 96 4.52 -5.69 27.09
N ILE A 97 3.19 -5.69 27.17
CA ILE A 97 2.42 -4.74 27.95
C ILE A 97 1.94 -5.35 29.28
N SER A 98 2.02 -4.56 30.35
CA SER A 98 1.65 -4.98 31.70
C SER A 98 0.15 -5.24 31.87
N SER A 99 -0.68 -4.67 31.00
CA SER A 99 -2.14 -4.86 30.97
C SER A 99 -2.61 -6.10 30.25
N ASP A 100 -1.69 -6.91 29.68
CA ASP A 100 -2.02 -8.12 28.97
C ASP A 100 -2.40 -9.23 29.95
N PHE A 101 -3.69 -9.58 29.97
CA PHE A 101 -4.23 -10.64 30.84
C PHE A 101 -3.94 -12.06 30.35
N GLU A 102 -3.54 -12.23 29.09
CA GLU A 102 -3.31 -13.54 28.48
C GLU A 102 -1.90 -14.07 28.74
N SER A 103 -0.99 -13.21 29.21
CA SER A 103 0.40 -13.63 29.27
C SER A 103 1.25 -12.90 30.32
N SER A 104 1.86 -13.70 31.15
CA SER A 104 3.09 -13.36 31.85
C SER A 104 4.31 -13.65 30.96
N TYR A 105 4.28 -13.23 29.70
CA TYR A 105 5.32 -13.57 28.73
C TYR A 105 6.36 -12.47 28.60
N GLY A 106 7.51 -12.71 29.22
CA GLY A 106 8.72 -11.95 28.96
C GLY A 106 8.87 -10.63 29.74
N THR A 107 9.81 -9.83 29.28
CA THR A 107 10.12 -8.54 29.89
C THR A 107 9.12 -7.48 29.46
N VAL A 108 8.32 -7.00 30.41
CA VAL A 108 7.36 -5.91 30.18
C VAL A 108 8.14 -4.61 29.88
N ASP A 109 7.85 -4.00 28.73
CA ASP A 109 8.42 -2.70 28.33
C ASP A 109 7.32 -1.64 28.03
N ASP A 110 6.05 -2.04 28.13
CA ASP A 110 4.85 -1.21 27.92
C ASP A 110 4.84 -0.39 26.63
N LYS A 111 5.61 -0.80 25.63
CA LYS A 111 5.60 -0.16 24.32
C LYS A 111 4.45 -0.69 23.46
N THR A 112 3.62 0.22 23.00
CA THR A 112 2.45 -0.09 22.16
C THR A 112 2.60 0.34 20.70
N GLU A 113 3.70 1.01 20.36
CA GLU A 113 4.03 1.47 19.01
C GLU A 113 5.43 1.02 18.64
N LEU A 114 5.66 0.64 17.37
CA LEU A 114 6.98 0.27 16.86
C LEU A 114 7.98 1.43 17.01
N LEU A 115 9.15 1.09 17.50
CA LEU A 115 10.32 1.96 17.42
C LEU A 115 10.87 1.98 15.98
N PRO A 116 11.57 3.06 15.56
CA PRO A 116 12.06 3.20 14.20
C PRO A 116 12.92 2.02 13.71
N GLU A 117 13.72 1.43 14.58
CA GLU A 117 14.58 0.28 14.26
C GLU A 117 13.84 -1.04 14.04
N ASP A 118 12.56 -1.11 14.43
CA ASP A 118 11.70 -2.28 14.25
C ASP A 118 10.55 -2.04 13.27
N ASP A 119 10.48 -0.84 12.69
CA ASP A 119 9.48 -0.47 11.69
C ASP A 119 10.00 -0.79 10.28
N ALA A 120 9.33 -1.72 9.59
CA ALA A 120 9.75 -2.18 8.27
C ALA A 120 9.80 -1.04 7.23
N ALA A 121 8.90 -0.05 7.30
CA ALA A 121 8.92 1.09 6.40
C ALA A 121 10.12 2.01 6.71
N THR A 122 10.37 2.31 7.98
CA THR A 122 11.50 3.15 8.40
C THR A 122 12.84 2.55 8.01
N VAL A 123 13.05 1.25 8.28
CA VAL A 123 14.33 0.60 8.00
C VAL A 123 14.60 0.46 6.50
N ASN A 124 13.57 0.19 5.69
CA ASN A 124 13.75 -0.03 4.25
C ASN A 124 13.70 1.26 3.42
N TRP A 125 13.00 2.33 3.86
CA TRP A 125 12.79 3.56 3.09
C TRP A 125 13.36 4.82 3.75
N GLY A 126 13.88 4.71 4.97
CA GLY A 126 14.48 5.83 5.70
C GLY A 126 13.53 6.49 6.72
N ASN A 127 14.12 7.31 7.58
CA ASN A 127 13.48 7.85 8.80
C ASN A 127 12.26 8.77 8.56
N ASN A 128 12.04 9.22 7.34
CA ASN A 128 10.86 10.00 6.97
C ASN A 128 9.61 9.13 6.74
N TRP A 129 9.80 7.82 6.65
CA TRP A 129 8.75 6.83 6.38
C TRP A 129 8.53 5.94 7.60
N ARG A 130 7.31 5.49 7.78
CA ARG A 130 6.93 4.54 8.83
C ARG A 130 5.67 3.77 8.44
N LEU A 131 5.37 2.70 9.13
CA LEU A 131 4.06 2.06 9.05
C LEU A 131 2.98 3.01 9.59
N PRO A 132 1.74 2.95 9.08
CA PRO A 132 0.63 3.73 9.63
C PRO A 132 0.30 3.27 11.05
N SER A 133 -0.18 4.18 11.90
CA SER A 133 -0.82 3.80 13.16
C SER A 133 -2.23 3.26 12.90
N PHE A 134 -2.81 2.62 13.92
CA PHE A 134 -4.20 2.18 13.86
C PHE A 134 -5.15 3.35 13.63
N GLU A 135 -4.91 4.52 14.23
CA GLU A 135 -5.71 5.74 14.03
C GLU A 135 -5.60 6.26 12.59
N GLN A 136 -4.41 6.18 11.97
CA GLN A 136 -4.22 6.57 10.57
C GLN A 136 -4.95 5.63 9.61
N ILE A 137 -5.00 4.33 9.92
CA ILE A 137 -5.85 3.37 9.19
C ILE A 137 -7.32 3.73 9.34
N ASN A 138 -7.79 3.97 10.57
CA ASN A 138 -9.18 4.35 10.82
C ASN A 138 -9.57 5.65 10.09
N GLU A 139 -8.65 6.61 9.99
CA GLU A 139 -8.88 7.83 9.23
C GLU A 139 -8.95 7.54 7.71
N LEU A 140 -8.03 6.71 7.18
CA LEU A 140 -7.98 6.34 5.77
C LEU A 140 -9.29 5.70 5.29
N VAL A 141 -9.84 4.79 6.11
CA VAL A 141 -11.05 4.03 5.74
C VAL A 141 -12.35 4.68 6.21
N ASN A 142 -12.29 5.87 6.80
CA ASN A 142 -13.45 6.57 7.28
C ASN A 142 -14.27 7.13 6.12
N GLY A 143 -15.50 6.63 5.95
CA GLY A 143 -16.44 7.06 4.92
C GLY A 143 -16.80 8.56 4.90
N LYS A 144 -16.43 9.31 5.94
CA LYS A 144 -16.50 10.78 5.94
C LYS A 144 -15.47 11.42 5.01
N TYR A 145 -14.28 10.82 4.90
CA TYR A 145 -13.13 11.41 4.19
C TYR A 145 -12.83 10.74 2.86
N THR A 146 -13.16 9.45 2.72
CA THR A 146 -12.81 8.65 1.56
C THR A 146 -13.98 7.81 1.04
N ASN A 147 -13.89 7.42 -0.23
CA ASN A 147 -14.67 6.33 -0.83
C ASN A 147 -13.74 5.15 -1.06
N ILE A 148 -14.22 3.94 -0.80
CA ILE A 148 -13.47 2.70 -0.97
C ILE A 148 -14.21 1.85 -1.99
N GLU A 149 -13.51 1.41 -3.02
CA GLU A 149 -14.05 0.63 -4.13
C GLU A 149 -13.16 -0.58 -4.40
N TRP A 150 -13.75 -1.77 -4.43
CA TRP A 150 -13.07 -2.97 -4.91
C TRP A 150 -12.94 -2.89 -6.43
N THR A 151 -11.74 -3.04 -6.93
CA THR A 151 -11.45 -2.91 -8.36
C THR A 151 -10.19 -3.69 -8.74
N THR A 152 -9.76 -3.56 -10.00
CA THR A 152 -8.49 -4.08 -10.48
C THR A 152 -7.62 -2.95 -11.02
N LEU A 153 -6.31 -3.04 -10.78
CA LEU A 153 -5.30 -2.19 -11.39
C LEU A 153 -4.30 -3.09 -12.11
N ASN A 154 -4.18 -2.92 -13.42
CA ASN A 154 -3.30 -3.75 -14.27
C ASN A 154 -3.51 -5.28 -14.06
N GLY A 155 -4.77 -5.70 -13.86
CA GLY A 155 -5.14 -7.11 -13.67
C GLY A 155 -5.00 -7.62 -12.23
N VAL A 156 -4.53 -6.80 -11.28
CA VAL A 156 -4.41 -7.16 -9.87
C VAL A 156 -5.60 -6.61 -9.10
N SER A 157 -6.31 -7.49 -8.37
CA SER A 157 -7.44 -7.10 -7.53
C SER A 157 -6.99 -6.37 -6.26
N GLY A 158 -7.81 -5.43 -5.80
CA GLY A 158 -7.56 -4.66 -4.59
C GLY A 158 -8.62 -3.59 -4.36
N VAL A 159 -8.36 -2.68 -3.45
CA VAL A 159 -9.23 -1.53 -3.21
C VAL A 159 -8.57 -0.23 -3.67
N LYS A 160 -9.35 0.60 -4.36
CA LYS A 160 -9.04 2.00 -4.62
C LYS A 160 -9.69 2.85 -3.53
N ILE A 161 -8.89 3.60 -2.80
CA ILE A 161 -9.35 4.51 -1.75
C ILE A 161 -9.19 5.94 -2.27
N THR A 162 -10.32 6.61 -2.52
CA THR A 162 -10.36 7.92 -3.15
C THR A 162 -10.79 8.98 -2.13
N SER A 163 -10.01 10.03 -2.01
CA SER A 163 -10.32 11.20 -1.17
C SER A 163 -11.57 11.95 -1.67
N LYS A 164 -12.49 12.23 -0.76
CA LYS A 164 -13.65 13.09 -1.02
C LYS A 164 -13.29 14.58 -1.08
N LYS A 165 -12.11 14.94 -0.56
CA LYS A 165 -11.65 16.34 -0.52
C LYS A 165 -11.02 16.79 -1.84
N ASN A 166 -10.21 15.94 -2.46
CA ASN A 166 -9.39 16.34 -3.62
C ASN A 166 -9.39 15.33 -4.79
N GLY A 167 -10.15 14.23 -4.70
CA GLY A 167 -10.26 13.21 -5.74
C GLY A 167 -9.04 12.31 -5.93
N LYS A 168 -7.91 12.59 -5.24
CA LYS A 168 -6.72 11.74 -5.30
C LYS A 168 -6.97 10.39 -4.64
N SER A 169 -6.23 9.37 -5.06
CA SER A 169 -6.45 8.00 -4.58
C SER A 169 -5.16 7.24 -4.35
N VAL A 170 -5.26 6.20 -3.51
CA VAL A 170 -4.27 5.12 -3.37
C VAL A 170 -4.93 3.80 -3.74
N PHE A 171 -4.14 2.87 -4.28
CA PHE A 171 -4.55 1.50 -4.53
C PHE A 171 -3.84 0.57 -3.54
N LEU A 172 -4.60 -0.30 -2.88
CA LEU A 172 -4.11 -1.33 -1.97
C LEU A 172 -4.38 -2.71 -2.57
N PRO A 173 -3.37 -3.40 -3.13
CA PRO A 173 -3.56 -4.71 -3.75
C PRO A 173 -3.87 -5.82 -2.74
N ALA A 174 -4.68 -6.80 -3.14
CA ALA A 174 -5.09 -7.95 -2.32
C ALA A 174 -4.07 -9.09 -2.42
N GLY A 175 -2.88 -8.87 -1.84
CA GLY A 175 -1.72 -9.78 -1.93
C GLY A 175 -1.72 -10.93 -0.93
N GLY A 176 -2.74 -11.03 -0.07
CA GLY A 176 -2.80 -12.03 0.99
C GLY A 176 -1.89 -11.73 2.16
N ASP A 177 -1.73 -12.75 3.00
CA ASP A 177 -0.76 -12.83 4.08
C ASP A 177 0.08 -14.10 3.97
N ARG A 178 1.01 -14.31 4.90
CA ARG A 178 1.87 -15.50 4.97
C ARG A 178 1.90 -16.01 6.40
N TYR A 179 1.57 -17.28 6.61
CA TYR A 179 1.61 -17.93 7.92
C TYR A 179 1.74 -19.45 7.80
N ASP A 180 2.56 -20.05 8.62
CA ASP A 180 2.75 -21.51 8.74
C ASP A 180 2.89 -22.26 7.40
N GLY A 181 3.52 -21.61 6.40
CA GLY A 181 3.67 -22.11 5.04
C GLY A 181 2.47 -21.90 4.13
N PHE A 182 1.40 -21.26 4.61
CA PHE A 182 0.22 -20.91 3.85
C PHE A 182 0.25 -19.45 3.38
N SER A 183 -0.55 -19.17 2.37
CA SER A 183 -0.89 -17.81 1.92
C SER A 183 -2.39 -17.73 1.66
N SER A 184 -3.02 -16.66 2.10
CA SER A 184 -4.38 -16.34 1.67
C SER A 184 -4.34 -15.61 0.32
N GLU A 185 -5.42 -15.71 -0.45
CA GLU A 185 -5.58 -15.01 -1.73
C GLU A 185 -6.88 -14.20 -1.74
N GLY A 186 -6.90 -13.15 -2.57
CA GLY A 186 -8.10 -12.33 -2.75
C GLY A 186 -8.42 -11.41 -1.57
N VAL A 187 -7.52 -11.28 -0.61
CA VAL A 187 -7.60 -10.37 0.54
C VAL A 187 -6.26 -9.66 0.67
N GLY A 188 -6.27 -8.37 0.97
CA GLY A 188 -5.05 -7.62 1.30
C GLY A 188 -4.95 -7.44 2.81
N TYR A 189 -3.80 -7.78 3.40
CA TYR A 189 -3.51 -7.57 4.81
C TYR A 189 -2.34 -6.59 4.96
N TYR A 190 -2.55 -5.55 5.75
CA TYR A 190 -1.62 -4.44 5.89
C TYR A 190 -1.27 -4.18 7.34
N LEU A 191 0.02 -4.20 7.64
CA LEU A 191 0.56 -3.89 8.95
C LEU A 191 0.22 -2.48 9.40
N THR A 192 -0.04 -2.35 10.70
CA THR A 192 0.09 -1.09 11.42
C THR A 192 1.33 -1.13 12.31
N ARG A 193 1.80 0.03 12.79
CA ARG A 193 2.84 0.07 13.81
C ARG A 193 2.31 -0.13 15.24
N THR A 194 0.99 -0.26 15.42
CA THR A 194 0.32 -0.28 16.72
C THR A 194 0.11 -1.70 17.22
N LEU A 195 0.60 -1.99 18.41
CA LEU A 195 0.33 -3.22 19.14
C LEU A 195 -1.16 -3.31 19.50
N SER A 196 -1.71 -4.51 19.57
CA SER A 196 -3.05 -4.76 20.08
C SER A 196 -3.09 -4.67 21.62
N ILE A 197 -4.24 -4.96 22.21
CA ILE A 197 -4.40 -5.12 23.66
C ILE A 197 -3.72 -6.38 24.20
N SER A 198 -3.22 -7.26 23.33
CA SER A 198 -2.41 -8.44 23.66
C SER A 198 -0.98 -8.27 23.10
N SER A 199 0.00 -8.61 23.92
CA SER A 199 1.42 -8.63 23.55
C SER A 199 1.74 -9.63 22.42
N LEU A 200 0.84 -10.58 22.14
CA LEU A 200 1.00 -11.57 21.07
C LEU A 200 0.43 -11.09 19.73
N ARG A 201 -0.30 -9.97 19.69
CA ARG A 201 -1.09 -9.55 18.52
C ARG A 201 -0.81 -8.08 18.17
N ALA A 202 -1.02 -7.75 16.92
CA ALA A 202 -0.93 -6.37 16.43
C ALA A 202 -2.13 -6.03 15.54
N TYR A 203 -2.51 -4.76 15.52
CA TYR A 203 -3.59 -4.29 14.64
C TYR A 203 -3.18 -4.32 13.17
N TYR A 204 -4.12 -4.66 12.31
CA TYR A 204 -3.99 -4.67 10.86
C TYR A 204 -5.22 -4.10 10.17
N LEU A 205 -5.07 -3.71 8.90
CA LEU A 205 -6.16 -3.46 7.97
C LEU A 205 -6.30 -4.66 7.03
N CYS A 206 -7.53 -5.15 6.82
CA CYS A 206 -7.82 -6.04 5.70
C CYS A 206 -8.73 -5.36 4.67
N VAL A 207 -8.56 -5.76 3.40
CA VAL A 207 -9.36 -5.30 2.27
C VAL A 207 -9.71 -6.48 1.37
N ASP A 208 -10.97 -6.62 1.00
CA ASP A 208 -11.47 -7.69 0.13
C ASP A 208 -12.64 -7.22 -0.74
N SER A 209 -13.25 -8.13 -1.49
CA SER A 209 -14.40 -7.82 -2.36
C SER A 209 -15.65 -7.38 -1.60
N GLY A 210 -15.75 -7.64 -0.30
CA GLY A 210 -16.82 -7.15 0.58
C GLY A 210 -16.56 -5.75 1.13
N GLY A 211 -15.33 -5.22 0.95
CA GLY A 211 -14.94 -3.89 1.40
C GLY A 211 -13.65 -3.88 2.22
N TRP A 212 -13.73 -3.46 3.46
CA TRP A 212 -12.59 -3.37 4.36
C TRP A 212 -12.99 -3.74 5.79
N GLY A 213 -11.99 -4.16 6.56
CA GLY A 213 -12.11 -4.40 7.98
C GLY A 213 -10.77 -4.15 8.68
N TYR A 214 -10.80 -4.16 9.98
CA TYR A 214 -9.61 -4.18 10.80
C TYR A 214 -9.79 -5.14 11.98
N GLY A 215 -8.69 -5.59 12.52
CA GLY A 215 -8.67 -6.48 13.68
C GLY A 215 -7.26 -6.55 14.24
N ASP A 216 -7.02 -7.56 15.03
CA ASP A 216 -5.70 -7.92 15.48
C ASP A 216 -5.38 -9.37 15.13
N ILE A 217 -4.13 -9.65 14.85
CA ILE A 217 -3.64 -10.97 14.47
C ILE A 217 -2.29 -11.24 15.12
N SER A 218 -1.91 -12.51 15.23
CA SER A 218 -0.61 -12.90 15.77
C SER A 218 0.54 -12.19 15.05
N ARG A 219 1.48 -11.65 15.82
CA ARG A 219 2.58 -10.80 15.34
C ARG A 219 3.49 -11.48 14.32
N TYR A 220 3.53 -12.81 14.28
CA TYR A 220 4.36 -13.56 13.34
C TYR A 220 3.82 -13.60 11.90
N PHE A 221 2.55 -13.23 11.68
CA PHE A 221 1.96 -13.23 10.33
C PHE A 221 2.69 -12.23 9.44
N GLY A 222 3.07 -12.70 8.25
CA GLY A 222 3.68 -11.86 7.22
C GLY A 222 2.61 -11.09 6.46
N GLN A 223 2.62 -9.76 6.57
CA GLN A 223 1.65 -8.87 5.95
C GLN A 223 2.34 -7.83 5.09
N SER A 224 1.61 -7.21 4.17
CA SER A 224 2.10 -6.09 3.35
C SER A 224 2.39 -4.86 4.22
N ALA A 225 3.41 -4.11 3.86
CA ALA A 225 3.78 -2.86 4.50
C ALA A 225 3.50 -1.68 3.55
N ARG A 226 2.46 -0.87 3.83
CA ARG A 226 2.17 0.38 3.10
C ARG A 226 2.68 1.57 3.91
N PRO A 227 3.77 2.22 3.50
CA PRO A 227 4.35 3.32 4.25
C PRO A 227 3.49 4.59 4.25
N VAL A 228 3.64 5.36 5.32
CA VAL A 228 3.13 6.73 5.43
C VAL A 228 4.25 7.68 5.87
N ARG A 229 4.03 8.99 5.65
CA ARG A 229 4.88 10.06 6.14
C ARG A 229 4.04 11.28 6.54
N LYS A 230 4.66 12.23 7.22
CA LYS A 230 4.10 13.57 7.50
C LYS A 230 4.81 14.62 6.67
#